data_545d093c632260d581c74882df2e7d4f
#
_entry.id   545d093c632260d581c74882df2e7d4f
#
_cell.length_a   1.000
_cell.length_b   1.000
_cell.length_c   1.000
_cell.angle_alpha   90.00
_cell.angle_beta   90.00
_cell.angle_gamma   90.00
#
_symmetry.space_group_name_H-M   'P 1'
#
loop_
_entity.id
_entity.type
_entity.pdbx_description
1 polymer ?
#
loop_
_entity_poly.entity_id
_entity_poly.type
_entity_poly.pdbx_seq_one_letter_code
_entity_poly.pdbx_strand_id
1 'polypeptide(L)'
;MKFFENLKIGNLFNKKKIDENLLNKFEELLIKSDVGSQVASDLKEKFKKEKIGKEIRHENEIFDFLGEQISKILSPYEKKLGSLYKRSPSIIVIAGVNGVGKTTTIGKLGKLFKNDGKKIVFGAADTFRAAAIEQLEIWSKKIGADFVKSDLGTD
;
A
#
# COMPACT_ATOMS: atom_id res chain seq x y z
N MET A 1 -1.12 -11.71 2.79
CA MET A 1 -0.31 -12.60 3.65
C MET A 1 1.10 -12.82 3.14
N LYS A 2 1.36 -12.97 1.84
CA LYS A 2 2.74 -13.20 1.30
C LYS A 2 3.82 -12.19 1.71
N PHE A 3 3.47 -10.95 2.05
CA PHE A 3 4.45 -9.94 2.47
C PHE A 3 5.16 -10.32 3.77
N PHE A 4 4.43 -10.83 4.75
CA PHE A 4 4.99 -11.23 6.04
C PHE A 4 5.74 -12.58 6.00
N GLU A 5 5.40 -13.48 5.08
CA GLU A 5 6.09 -14.76 4.87
C GLU A 5 7.55 -14.56 4.45
N ASN A 6 7.83 -13.51 3.67
CA ASN A 6 9.20 -13.16 3.27
C ASN A 6 10.05 -12.59 4.40
N LEU A 7 9.44 -12.13 5.49
CA LEU A 7 10.15 -11.48 6.61
C LEU A 7 10.90 -12.46 7.53
N LYS A 8 10.72 -13.78 7.37
CA LYS A 8 11.31 -14.82 8.24
C LYS A 8 11.10 -14.57 9.74
N ILE A 9 10.12 -13.74 10.10
CA ILE A 9 9.81 -13.37 11.49
C ILE A 9 9.41 -14.59 12.28
N GLY A 10 8.65 -15.51 11.68
CA GLY A 10 8.22 -16.74 12.32
C GLY A 10 9.40 -17.60 12.80
N ASN A 11 10.44 -17.72 12.00
CA ASN A 11 11.64 -18.49 12.37
C ASN A 11 12.38 -17.92 13.59
N LEU A 12 12.22 -16.61 13.86
CA LEU A 12 12.87 -15.94 14.99
C LEU A 12 12.30 -16.43 16.33
N PHE A 13 11.00 -16.70 16.39
CA PHE A 13 10.27 -17.00 17.63
C PHE A 13 9.98 -18.49 17.87
N ASN A 14 10.32 -19.36 16.92
CA ASN A 14 9.95 -20.77 16.98
C ASN A 14 10.39 -21.43 18.29
N LYS A 15 9.44 -21.80 19.14
CA LYS A 15 9.62 -22.47 20.44
C LYS A 15 10.59 -21.75 21.40
N LYS A 16 10.70 -20.43 21.32
CA LYS A 16 11.52 -19.62 22.23
C LYS A 16 10.65 -18.83 23.19
N LYS A 17 11.11 -18.75 24.43
CA LYS A 17 10.55 -17.83 25.42
C LYS A 17 10.96 -16.41 25.02
N ILE A 18 9.99 -15.49 25.01
CA ILE A 18 10.25 -14.10 24.65
C ILE A 18 11.06 -13.42 25.73
N ASP A 19 12.27 -13.00 25.38
CA ASP A 19 13.20 -12.22 26.18
C ASP A 19 13.58 -10.91 25.47
N GLU A 20 14.37 -10.08 26.15
CA GLU A 20 14.83 -8.79 25.59
C GLU A 20 15.67 -8.95 24.31
N ASN A 21 16.50 -9.99 24.23
CA ASN A 21 17.32 -10.23 23.04
C ASN A 21 16.45 -10.53 21.83
N LEU A 22 15.42 -11.34 22.04
CA LEU A 22 14.46 -11.69 20.98
C LEU A 22 13.64 -10.48 20.54
N LEU A 23 13.25 -9.61 21.47
CA LEU A 23 12.55 -8.36 21.19
C LEU A 23 13.42 -7.38 20.38
N ASN A 24 14.70 -7.26 20.67
CA ASN A 24 15.62 -6.42 19.91
C ASN A 24 15.81 -6.96 18.49
N LYS A 25 15.91 -8.26 18.30
CA LYS A 25 15.95 -8.87 16.96
C LYS A 25 14.67 -8.68 16.18
N PHE A 26 13.53 -8.67 16.86
CA PHE A 26 12.24 -8.38 16.26
C PHE A 26 12.18 -6.93 15.72
N GLU A 27 12.60 -5.95 16.53
CA GLU A 27 12.71 -4.54 16.12
C GLU A 27 13.64 -4.37 14.93
N GLU A 28 14.84 -4.97 14.96
CA GLU A 28 15.79 -4.92 13.84
C GLU A 28 15.19 -5.50 12.55
N LEU A 29 14.44 -6.60 12.64
CA LEU A 29 13.77 -7.20 11.50
C LEU A 29 12.71 -6.27 10.90
N LEU A 30 11.92 -5.61 11.74
CA LEU A 30 10.93 -4.63 11.29
C LEU A 30 11.62 -3.46 10.56
N ILE A 31 12.71 -2.93 11.11
CA ILE A 31 13.48 -1.84 10.48
C ILE A 31 14.09 -2.28 9.15
N LYS A 32 14.69 -3.47 9.08
CA LYS A 32 15.21 -4.07 7.83
C LYS A 32 14.15 -4.31 6.77
N SER A 33 12.89 -4.30 7.17
CA SER A 33 11.72 -4.47 6.30
C SER A 33 11.03 -3.15 5.97
N ASP A 34 11.78 -2.05 6.03
CA ASP A 34 11.32 -0.69 5.73
C ASP A 34 10.23 -0.15 6.69
N VAL A 35 10.07 -0.77 7.87
CA VAL A 35 9.25 -0.19 8.92
C VAL A 35 10.06 0.93 9.59
N GLY A 36 9.52 2.14 9.64
CA GLY A 36 10.18 3.27 10.28
C GLY A 36 10.56 2.94 11.74
N SER A 37 11.72 3.41 12.18
CA SER A 37 12.29 3.08 13.50
C SER A 37 11.35 3.37 14.68
N GLN A 38 10.62 4.48 14.64
CA GLN A 38 9.64 4.83 15.68
C GLN A 38 8.51 3.80 15.75
N VAL A 39 7.94 3.43 14.60
CA VAL A 39 6.86 2.42 14.53
C VAL A 39 7.36 1.05 14.97
N ALA A 40 8.59 0.67 14.58
CA ALA A 40 9.20 -0.59 14.99
C ALA A 40 9.40 -0.66 16.51
N SER A 41 9.88 0.42 17.11
CA SER A 41 10.04 0.55 18.57
C SER A 41 8.69 0.47 19.30
N ASP A 42 7.68 1.19 18.82
CA ASP A 42 6.33 1.15 19.40
C ASP A 42 5.71 -0.26 19.32
N LEU A 43 5.90 -0.94 18.19
CA LEU A 43 5.44 -2.34 18.02
C LEU A 43 6.17 -3.30 18.98
N LYS A 44 7.49 -3.14 19.14
CA LYS A 44 8.29 -3.92 20.09
C LYS A 44 7.77 -3.74 21.52
N GLU A 45 7.56 -2.50 21.96
CA GLU A 45 7.07 -2.22 23.32
C GLU A 45 5.67 -2.79 23.56
N LYS A 46 4.79 -2.71 22.60
CA LYS A 46 3.45 -3.34 22.68
C LYS A 46 3.57 -4.86 22.76
N PHE A 47 4.40 -5.45 21.90
CA PHE A 47 4.62 -6.90 21.88
C PHE A 47 5.23 -7.40 23.19
N LYS A 48 6.19 -6.64 23.75
CA LYS A 48 6.76 -6.89 25.06
C LYS A 48 5.68 -6.94 26.14
N LYS A 49 4.83 -5.91 26.24
CA LYS A 49 3.76 -5.83 27.24
C LYS A 49 2.81 -7.04 27.20
N GLU A 50 2.54 -7.55 26.00
CA GLU A 50 1.57 -8.65 25.84
C GLU A 50 2.21 -10.04 25.99
N LYS A 51 3.45 -10.20 25.59
CA LYS A 51 4.04 -11.52 25.35
C LYS A 51 5.32 -11.80 26.11
N ILE A 52 5.93 -10.84 26.82
CA ILE A 52 7.18 -11.08 27.57
C ILE A 52 7.05 -12.28 28.52
N GLY A 53 8.03 -13.14 28.53
CA GLY A 53 8.06 -14.34 29.35
C GLY A 53 7.13 -15.48 28.90
N LYS A 54 6.32 -15.27 27.85
CA LYS A 54 5.49 -16.31 27.23
C LYS A 54 6.24 -17.01 26.11
N GLU A 55 5.82 -18.23 25.77
CA GLU A 55 6.31 -18.97 24.63
C GLU A 55 5.35 -18.76 23.45
N ILE A 56 5.89 -18.45 22.28
CA ILE A 56 5.13 -18.43 21.02
C ILE A 56 5.07 -19.85 20.48
N ARG A 57 3.88 -20.41 20.41
CA ARG A 57 3.67 -21.78 19.92
C ARG A 57 3.47 -21.85 18.41
N HIS A 58 2.86 -20.81 17.85
CA HIS A 58 2.54 -20.73 16.42
C HIS A 58 2.96 -19.37 15.86
N GLU A 59 3.58 -19.38 14.69
CA GLU A 59 4.00 -18.15 13.98
C GLU A 59 2.83 -17.19 13.72
N ASN A 60 1.63 -17.73 13.54
CA ASN A 60 0.42 -16.93 13.33
C ASN A 60 0.14 -15.95 14.48
N GLU A 61 0.52 -16.27 15.71
CA GLU A 61 0.33 -15.35 16.85
C GLU A 61 1.07 -14.01 16.66
N ILE A 62 2.21 -14.04 15.95
CA ILE A 62 2.99 -12.84 15.65
C ILE A 62 2.35 -12.06 14.52
N PHE A 63 1.92 -12.78 13.48
CA PHE A 63 1.27 -12.17 12.33
C PHE A 63 -0.08 -11.55 12.70
N ASP A 64 -0.85 -12.22 13.54
CA ASP A 64 -2.12 -11.71 14.06
C ASP A 64 -1.89 -10.44 14.89
N PHE A 65 -0.91 -10.47 15.80
CA PHE A 65 -0.51 -9.29 16.56
C PHE A 65 -0.11 -8.12 15.64
N LEU A 66 0.80 -8.35 14.68
CA LEU A 66 1.25 -7.32 13.75
C LEU A 66 0.09 -6.79 12.91
N GLY A 67 -0.76 -7.66 12.38
CA GLY A 67 -1.93 -7.30 11.61
C GLY A 67 -2.90 -6.41 12.41
N GLU A 68 -3.15 -6.77 13.66
CA GLU A 68 -3.99 -5.98 14.57
C GLU A 68 -3.40 -4.60 14.87
N GLN A 69 -2.10 -4.54 15.22
CA GLN A 69 -1.46 -3.27 15.56
C GLN A 69 -1.34 -2.34 14.34
N ILE A 70 -0.97 -2.88 13.17
CA ILE A 70 -0.90 -2.11 11.93
C ILE A 70 -2.30 -1.62 11.52
N SER A 71 -3.32 -2.45 11.64
CA SER A 71 -4.71 -2.05 11.39
C SER A 71 -5.13 -0.89 12.30
N LYS A 72 -4.79 -0.94 13.61
CA LYS A 72 -5.06 0.17 14.54
C LYS A 72 -4.35 1.46 14.15
N ILE A 73 -3.13 1.37 13.61
CA ILE A 73 -2.37 2.55 13.14
C ILE A 73 -3.01 3.14 11.89
N LEU A 74 -3.47 2.30 10.95
CA LEU A 74 -3.95 2.74 9.63
C LEU A 74 -5.43 3.12 9.62
N SER A 75 -6.27 2.48 10.45
CA SER A 75 -7.73 2.69 10.43
C SER A 75 -8.19 4.16 10.61
N PRO A 76 -7.53 5.02 11.42
CA PRO A 76 -7.90 6.43 11.51
C PRO A 76 -7.72 7.21 10.20
N TYR A 77 -6.86 6.71 9.31
CA TYR A 77 -6.54 7.33 8.01
C TYR A 77 -7.33 6.71 6.86
N GLU A 78 -8.08 5.63 7.10
CA GLU A 78 -8.94 5.02 6.09
C GLU A 78 -10.06 5.96 5.68
N LYS A 79 -10.15 6.26 4.37
CA LYS A 79 -11.21 7.10 3.81
C LYS A 79 -11.83 6.43 2.60
N LYS A 80 -13.14 6.49 2.51
CA LYS A 80 -13.86 6.04 1.30
C LYS A 80 -13.55 6.98 0.14
N LEU A 81 -13.24 6.44 -1.03
CA LEU A 81 -12.99 7.22 -2.25
C LEU A 81 -14.09 8.25 -2.53
N GLY A 82 -15.35 7.91 -2.31
CA GLY A 82 -16.48 8.82 -2.50
C GLY A 82 -16.43 10.11 -1.68
N SER A 83 -15.70 10.12 -0.56
CA SER A 83 -15.51 11.33 0.26
C SER A 83 -14.56 12.36 -0.37
N LEU A 84 -13.79 11.96 -1.39
CA LEU A 84 -12.80 12.81 -2.08
C LEU A 84 -13.43 13.71 -3.15
N TYR A 85 -14.69 13.47 -3.56
CA TYR A 85 -15.33 14.15 -4.71
C TYR A 85 -16.29 15.26 -4.28
N LYS A 86 -15.84 16.13 -3.39
CA LYS A 86 -16.65 17.28 -2.94
C LYS A 86 -16.62 18.48 -3.91
N ARG A 87 -15.73 18.46 -4.90
CA ARG A 87 -15.55 19.53 -5.89
C ARG A 87 -15.67 18.98 -7.31
N SER A 88 -16.14 19.79 -8.24
CA SER A 88 -16.16 19.49 -9.67
C SER A 88 -15.40 20.57 -10.43
N PRO A 89 -14.39 20.23 -11.22
CA PRO A 89 -13.84 18.87 -11.38
C PRO A 89 -12.97 18.44 -10.19
N SER A 90 -12.93 17.14 -9.94
CA SER A 90 -11.97 16.52 -9.02
C SER A 90 -10.78 15.96 -9.79
N ILE A 91 -9.57 16.29 -9.39
CA ILE A 91 -8.34 15.83 -10.03
C ILE A 91 -7.69 14.77 -9.16
N ILE A 92 -7.39 13.61 -9.77
CA ILE A 92 -6.65 12.52 -9.12
C ILE A 92 -5.34 12.30 -9.87
N VAL A 93 -4.22 12.50 -9.18
CA VAL A 93 -2.88 12.26 -9.72
C VAL A 93 -2.40 10.90 -9.25
N ILE A 94 -1.99 10.04 -10.19
CA ILE A 94 -1.40 8.73 -9.90
C ILE A 94 0.11 8.80 -10.18
N ALA A 95 0.89 8.73 -9.13
CA ALA A 95 2.35 8.76 -9.20
C ALA A 95 2.95 7.43 -8.73
N GLY A 96 4.18 7.14 -9.17
CA GLY A 96 4.94 5.94 -8.77
C GLY A 96 6.05 5.60 -9.76
N VAL A 97 6.94 4.68 -9.36
CA VAL A 97 8.03 4.20 -10.21
C VAL A 97 7.51 3.40 -11.43
N ASN A 98 8.37 3.17 -12.41
CA ASN A 98 8.00 2.40 -13.60
C ASN A 98 7.66 0.94 -13.24
N GLY A 99 6.67 0.37 -13.91
CA GLY A 99 6.24 -1.02 -13.69
C GLY A 99 5.32 -1.26 -12.48
N VAL A 100 5.11 -0.27 -11.60
CA VAL A 100 4.28 -0.43 -10.37
C VAL A 100 2.77 -0.55 -10.64
N GLY A 101 2.32 -0.37 -11.87
CA GLY A 101 0.92 -0.53 -12.25
C GLY A 101 0.10 0.77 -12.30
N LYS A 102 0.74 1.94 -12.45
CA LYS A 102 0.03 3.24 -12.56
C LYS A 102 -1.09 3.23 -13.59
N THR A 103 -0.77 2.92 -14.85
CA THR A 103 -1.75 2.93 -15.96
C THR A 103 -2.90 1.96 -15.73
N THR A 104 -2.60 0.77 -15.21
CA THR A 104 -3.62 -0.22 -14.86
C THR A 104 -4.54 0.29 -13.74
N THR A 105 -3.98 0.97 -12.74
CA THR A 105 -4.74 1.56 -11.63
C THR A 105 -5.66 2.68 -12.13
N ILE A 106 -5.15 3.56 -13.00
CA ILE A 106 -5.96 4.62 -13.65
C ILE A 106 -7.15 4.01 -14.40
N GLY A 107 -6.90 2.97 -15.22
CA GLY A 107 -7.97 2.30 -15.97
C GLY A 107 -9.04 1.68 -15.06
N LYS A 108 -8.63 1.01 -13.98
CA LYS A 108 -9.55 0.41 -13.00
C LYS A 108 -10.37 1.46 -12.24
N LEU A 109 -9.72 2.53 -11.78
CA LEU A 109 -10.42 3.66 -11.11
C LEU A 109 -11.39 4.35 -12.06
N GLY A 110 -10.96 4.62 -13.31
CA GLY A 110 -11.83 5.21 -14.31
C GLY A 110 -13.07 4.38 -14.57
N LYS A 111 -12.94 3.04 -14.66
CA LYS A 111 -14.07 2.13 -14.79
C LYS A 111 -15.00 2.19 -13.58
N LEU A 112 -14.43 2.21 -12.37
CA LEU A 112 -15.21 2.31 -11.13
C LEU A 112 -16.06 3.58 -11.14
N PHE A 113 -15.45 4.74 -11.41
CA PHE A 113 -16.16 6.01 -11.43
C PHE A 113 -17.16 6.15 -12.57
N LYS A 114 -16.86 5.55 -13.74
CA LYS A 114 -17.80 5.50 -14.85
C LYS A 114 -19.06 4.72 -14.49
N ASN A 115 -18.90 3.60 -13.77
CA ASN A 115 -20.02 2.82 -13.26
C ASN A 115 -20.85 3.60 -12.23
N ASP A 116 -20.23 4.52 -11.48
CA ASP A 116 -20.90 5.45 -10.55
C ASP A 116 -21.50 6.66 -11.26
N GLY A 117 -21.59 6.65 -12.61
CA GLY A 117 -22.21 7.70 -13.43
C GLY A 117 -21.37 8.97 -13.56
N LYS A 118 -20.07 8.96 -13.22
CA LYS A 118 -19.19 10.12 -13.34
C LYS A 118 -18.69 10.29 -14.78
N LYS A 119 -18.52 11.54 -15.20
CA LYS A 119 -17.77 11.88 -16.42
C LYS A 119 -16.27 11.78 -16.10
N ILE A 120 -15.54 11.04 -16.93
CA ILE A 120 -14.12 10.76 -16.72
C ILE A 120 -13.31 11.29 -17.88
N VAL A 121 -12.25 12.00 -17.53
CA VAL A 121 -11.22 12.44 -18.48
C VAL A 121 -9.89 11.86 -18.02
N PHE A 122 -9.19 11.19 -18.91
CA PHE A 122 -7.81 10.76 -18.67
C PHE A 122 -6.84 11.78 -19.25
N GLY A 123 -5.91 12.24 -18.43
CA GLY A 123 -4.78 13.07 -18.84
C GLY A 123 -3.49 12.25 -18.88
N ALA A 124 -2.85 12.17 -20.04
CA ALA A 124 -1.58 11.49 -20.20
C ALA A 124 -0.44 12.44 -19.82
N ALA A 125 0.06 12.32 -18.59
CA ALA A 125 1.16 13.11 -18.06
C ALA A 125 2.54 12.39 -18.12
N ASP A 126 2.61 11.16 -18.62
CA ASP A 126 3.88 10.46 -18.91
C ASP A 126 4.29 10.76 -20.36
N THR A 127 4.65 12.01 -20.61
CA THR A 127 4.92 12.56 -21.95
C THR A 127 6.22 12.04 -22.58
N PHE A 128 7.12 11.48 -21.77
CA PHE A 128 8.39 10.92 -22.23
C PHE A 128 8.28 9.48 -22.76
N ARG A 129 7.11 8.84 -22.60
CA ARG A 129 6.92 7.44 -22.94
C ARG A 129 5.70 7.23 -23.83
N ALA A 130 5.94 7.20 -25.15
CA ALA A 130 4.88 7.00 -26.15
C ALA A 130 3.97 5.79 -25.83
N ALA A 131 4.57 4.64 -25.48
CA ALA A 131 3.81 3.44 -25.13
C ALA A 131 2.90 3.62 -23.90
N ALA A 132 3.24 4.50 -22.94
CA ALA A 132 2.39 4.78 -21.79
C ALA A 132 1.17 5.61 -22.19
N ILE A 133 1.36 6.56 -23.09
CA ILE A 133 0.27 7.37 -23.67
C ILE A 133 -0.70 6.47 -24.43
N GLU A 134 -0.19 5.61 -25.33
CA GLU A 134 -1.00 4.68 -26.11
C GLU A 134 -1.78 3.70 -25.22
N GLN A 135 -1.13 3.16 -24.19
CA GLN A 135 -1.78 2.26 -23.24
C GLN A 135 -2.94 2.95 -22.50
N LEU A 136 -2.76 4.21 -22.11
CA LEU A 136 -3.80 4.97 -21.43
C LEU A 136 -4.96 5.33 -22.37
N GLU A 137 -4.66 5.61 -23.64
CA GLU A 137 -5.65 5.85 -24.68
C GLU A 137 -6.51 4.59 -24.96
N ILE A 138 -5.90 3.40 -24.98
CA ILE A 138 -6.63 2.13 -25.09
C ILE A 138 -7.59 1.98 -23.91
N TRP A 139 -7.16 2.29 -22.70
CA TRP A 139 -8.04 2.26 -21.52
C TRP A 139 -9.19 3.27 -21.64
N SER A 140 -8.94 4.51 -22.10
CA SER A 140 -10.01 5.51 -22.27
C SER A 140 -11.11 5.02 -23.23
N LYS A 141 -10.71 4.48 -24.38
CA LYS A 141 -11.63 3.89 -25.37
C LYS A 141 -12.43 2.74 -24.77
N LYS A 142 -11.76 1.84 -24.03
CA LYS A 142 -12.41 0.64 -23.44
C LYS A 142 -13.50 0.99 -22.43
N ILE A 143 -13.37 2.09 -21.69
CA ILE A 143 -14.33 2.49 -20.66
C ILE A 143 -15.24 3.64 -21.09
N GLY A 144 -15.03 4.22 -22.29
CA GLY A 144 -15.78 5.37 -22.79
C GLY A 144 -15.48 6.65 -22.00
N ALA A 145 -14.19 6.89 -21.64
CA ALA A 145 -13.72 8.10 -21.03
C ALA A 145 -13.14 9.04 -22.08
N ASP A 146 -13.22 10.36 -21.83
CA ASP A 146 -12.50 11.34 -22.62
C ASP A 146 -10.99 11.21 -22.39
N PHE A 147 -10.19 11.62 -23.37
CA PHE A 147 -8.74 11.50 -23.32
C PHE A 147 -8.06 12.77 -23.78
N VAL A 148 -7.10 13.25 -22.99
CA VAL A 148 -6.27 14.41 -23.31
C VAL A 148 -4.80 13.99 -23.22
N LYS A 149 -4.03 14.37 -24.23
CA LYS A 149 -2.57 14.20 -24.25
C LYS A 149 -1.90 15.49 -24.76
N SER A 150 -0.70 15.73 -24.31
CA SER A 150 0.24 16.69 -24.88
C SER A 150 1.15 16.02 -25.90
N ASP A 151 1.96 16.82 -26.61
CA ASP A 151 3.02 16.32 -27.45
C ASP A 151 4.09 15.63 -26.62
N LEU A 152 4.85 14.70 -27.26
CA LEU A 152 5.92 13.98 -26.60
C LEU A 152 7.00 14.94 -26.08
N GLY A 153 7.42 14.76 -24.83
CA GLY A 153 8.48 15.53 -24.21
C GLY A 153 8.08 16.92 -23.70
N THR A 154 6.79 17.24 -23.66
CA THR A 154 6.29 18.49 -23.03
C THR A 154 6.08 18.31 -21.54
N ASP A 155 6.39 19.36 -20.76
CA ASP A 155 6.09 19.46 -19.32
C ASP A 155 4.64 19.91 -19.09
#